data_aaf3689b14aaba8f65f5945237f3df5f
#
_entry.id   aaf3689b14aaba8f65f5945237f3df5f
#
_cell.length_a   1.000
_cell.length_b   1.000
_cell.length_c   1.000
_cell.angle_alpha   90.00
_cell.angle_beta   90.00
_cell.angle_gamma   90.00
#
_symmetry.space_group_name_H-M   'P 1'
#
loop_
_entity.id
_entity.type
_entity.pdbx_description
1 polymer ?
#
loop_
_entity_poly.entity_id
_entity_poly.type
_entity_poly.pdbx_seq_one_letter_code
_entity_poly.pdbx_strand_id
1 'polypeptide(L)'
;MLEQKRSAPDDDDGEQATLDLLATGKLEIEGRLVDASNATLYCTIKGGSAEANCVYKPVAGERPLWDFPTGTLAGREVAAYAVSRAAGWNIVPPTVMRDGPFGQGMCQLWIDLDPEVDLVALSRRSDHTGLREMAVFDAVVNNADRKIGHLLPVTDGHLYGCDHGVCFAEEYKLRTVLWQWRGKALPRGSVEALRRLADDMAVGWLADELSKHLTRSEIKATRSRVAKLLKHPTHPYPSED
;
A
#
# COMPACT_ATOMS: atom_id res chain seq x y z
N MET A 1 -15.83 5.22 -31.05
CA MET A 1 -14.66 4.38 -30.75
C MET A 1 -14.77 4.02 -29.28
N LEU A 2 -15.13 2.77 -28.97
CA LEU A 2 -15.27 2.31 -27.59
C LEU A 2 -13.85 2.22 -27.02
N GLU A 3 -13.53 3.10 -26.04
CA GLU A 3 -12.30 2.98 -25.27
C GLU A 3 -12.31 1.62 -24.57
N GLN A 4 -11.35 0.76 -24.93
CA GLN A 4 -11.14 -0.51 -24.24
C GLN A 4 -10.69 -0.19 -22.81
N LYS A 5 -11.56 -0.46 -21.82
CA LYS A 5 -11.17 -0.47 -20.41
C LYS A 5 -9.99 -1.45 -20.26
N ARG A 6 -8.87 -0.95 -19.77
CA ARG A 6 -7.76 -1.83 -19.36
C ARG A 6 -8.25 -2.73 -18.21
N SER A 7 -8.07 -4.03 -18.36
CA SER A 7 -8.23 -5.02 -17.28
C SER A 7 -7.14 -4.83 -16.22
N ALA A 8 -7.31 -5.47 -15.07
CA ALA A 8 -6.24 -5.61 -14.09
C ALA A 8 -4.94 -6.11 -14.73
N PRO A 9 -3.74 -5.81 -14.17
CA PRO A 9 -2.49 -6.42 -14.62
C PRO A 9 -2.65 -7.93 -14.73
N ASP A 10 -1.95 -8.56 -15.69
CA ASP A 10 -1.96 -10.02 -15.85
C ASP A 10 -1.66 -10.66 -14.48
N ASP A 11 -2.64 -11.43 -13.99
CA ASP A 11 -2.54 -12.08 -12.70
C ASP A 11 -1.51 -13.21 -12.78
N ASP A 12 -0.54 -13.20 -11.89
CA ASP A 12 0.09 -14.45 -11.50
C ASP A 12 -1.00 -15.29 -10.79
N ASP A 13 -1.27 -16.49 -11.31
CA ASP A 13 -2.30 -17.41 -10.78
C ASP A 13 -2.17 -17.55 -9.23
N GLY A 14 -0.97 -17.41 -8.69
CA GLY A 14 -0.67 -17.43 -7.26
C GLY A 14 -1.18 -16.21 -6.49
N GLU A 15 -1.09 -15.01 -7.06
CA GLU A 15 -1.59 -13.79 -6.41
C GLU A 15 -3.12 -13.79 -6.35
N GLN A 16 -3.81 -14.18 -7.43
CA GLN A 16 -5.27 -14.25 -7.46
C GLN A 16 -5.79 -15.29 -6.45
N ALA A 17 -5.18 -16.48 -6.37
CA ALA A 17 -5.53 -17.48 -5.38
C ALA A 17 -5.36 -16.97 -3.94
N THR A 18 -4.32 -16.16 -3.68
CA THR A 18 -4.10 -15.52 -2.39
C THR A 18 -5.20 -14.48 -2.09
N LEU A 19 -5.54 -13.64 -3.06
CA LEU A 19 -6.63 -12.65 -2.91
C LEU A 19 -7.97 -13.33 -2.63
N ASP A 20 -8.28 -14.42 -3.34
CA ASP A 20 -9.51 -15.19 -3.14
C ASP A 20 -9.55 -15.83 -1.74
N LEU A 21 -8.43 -16.38 -1.27
CA LEU A 21 -8.30 -16.90 0.08
C LEU A 21 -8.52 -15.81 1.12
N LEU A 22 -7.86 -14.65 0.98
CA LEU A 22 -8.03 -13.51 1.88
C LEU A 22 -9.46 -12.97 1.88
N ALA A 23 -10.14 -12.97 0.74
CA ALA A 23 -11.51 -12.47 0.62
C ALA A 23 -12.56 -13.41 1.21
N THR A 24 -12.40 -14.72 1.03
CA THR A 24 -13.47 -15.69 1.30
C THR A 24 -13.14 -16.73 2.36
N GLY A 25 -11.87 -16.92 2.70
CA GLY A 25 -11.42 -17.91 3.67
C GLY A 25 -11.97 -17.66 5.08
N LYS A 26 -12.02 -18.71 5.88
CA LYS A 26 -12.42 -18.63 7.29
C LYS A 26 -11.29 -18.01 8.10
N LEU A 27 -11.53 -16.88 8.75
CA LEU A 27 -10.60 -16.24 9.68
C LEU A 27 -10.67 -16.89 11.06
N GLU A 28 -9.51 -17.25 11.60
CA GLU A 28 -9.33 -17.71 12.99
C GLU A 28 -8.35 -16.73 13.66
N ILE A 29 -8.80 -16.04 14.72
CA ILE A 29 -8.01 -15.03 15.41
C ILE A 29 -7.05 -15.73 16.36
N GLU A 30 -5.75 -15.51 16.17
CA GLU A 30 -4.69 -16.06 17.02
C GLU A 30 -4.28 -15.08 18.12
N GLY A 31 -4.37 -13.76 17.83
CA GLY A 31 -3.99 -12.74 18.81
C GLY A 31 -4.17 -11.33 18.32
N ARG A 32 -3.81 -10.36 19.18
CA ARG A 32 -3.78 -8.95 18.87
C ARG A 32 -2.33 -8.46 18.90
N LEU A 33 -1.95 -7.67 17.89
CA LEU A 33 -0.65 -6.99 17.87
C LEU A 33 -0.68 -5.80 18.83
N VAL A 34 0.16 -5.86 19.88
CA VAL A 34 0.12 -4.89 21.01
C VAL A 34 0.68 -3.53 20.63
N ASP A 35 1.63 -3.47 19.70
CA ASP A 35 2.31 -2.22 19.32
C ASP A 35 1.55 -1.42 18.25
N ALA A 36 0.39 -1.92 17.81
CA ALA A 36 -0.42 -1.25 16.81
C ALA A 36 -1.34 -0.19 17.44
N SER A 37 -1.42 0.99 16.82
CA SER A 37 -2.28 2.09 17.25
C SER A 37 -3.77 1.75 17.15
N ASN A 38 -4.16 0.96 16.12
CA ASN A 38 -5.51 0.47 15.87
C ASN A 38 -5.64 -0.99 16.30
N ALA A 39 -6.87 -1.51 16.35
CA ALA A 39 -7.09 -2.93 16.58
C ALA A 39 -6.56 -3.73 15.39
N THR A 40 -5.37 -4.30 15.55
CA THR A 40 -4.71 -5.13 14.54
C THR A 40 -4.65 -6.56 15.04
N LEU A 41 -5.30 -7.47 14.34
CA LEU A 41 -5.46 -8.87 14.73
C LEU A 41 -4.61 -9.74 13.82
N TYR A 42 -3.78 -10.58 14.44
CA TYR A 42 -3.07 -11.64 13.76
C TYR A 42 -3.98 -12.86 13.66
N CYS A 43 -4.14 -13.38 12.46
CA CYS A 43 -5.11 -14.41 12.13
C CYS A 43 -4.49 -15.49 11.26
N THR A 44 -5.00 -16.71 11.39
CA THR A 44 -4.90 -17.74 10.37
C THR A 44 -6.13 -17.69 9.48
N ILE A 45 -5.96 -17.83 8.16
CA ILE A 45 -7.04 -17.89 7.19
C ILE A 45 -7.00 -19.21 6.43
N LYS A 46 -8.17 -19.88 6.30
CA LYS A 46 -8.29 -21.21 5.68
C LYS A 46 -9.40 -21.24 4.64
N GLY A 47 -9.10 -21.83 3.49
CA GLY A 47 -10.09 -22.04 2.42
C GLY A 47 -9.75 -23.25 1.57
N GLY A 48 -10.62 -24.26 1.57
CA GLY A 48 -10.32 -25.55 0.93
C GLY A 48 -9.08 -26.21 1.53
N SER A 49 -8.05 -26.46 0.70
CA SER A 49 -6.74 -26.97 1.15
C SER A 49 -5.70 -25.86 1.41
N ALA A 50 -6.04 -24.60 1.14
CA ALA A 50 -5.14 -23.46 1.32
C ALA A 50 -5.24 -22.92 2.74
N GLU A 51 -4.09 -22.54 3.30
CA GLU A 51 -3.96 -21.90 4.60
C GLU A 51 -2.86 -20.83 4.51
N ALA A 52 -3.08 -19.67 5.16
CA ALA A 52 -2.10 -18.62 5.27
C ALA A 52 -2.27 -17.84 6.58
N ASN A 53 -1.25 -17.08 6.96
CA ASN A 53 -1.37 -16.08 8.02
C ASN A 53 -1.72 -14.72 7.42
N CYS A 54 -2.50 -13.93 8.15
CA CYS A 54 -2.89 -12.59 7.71
C CYS A 54 -3.09 -11.64 8.89
N VAL A 55 -3.13 -10.37 8.57
CA VAL A 55 -3.54 -9.30 9.49
C VAL A 55 -4.96 -8.89 9.13
N TYR A 56 -5.85 -8.84 10.13
CA TYR A 56 -7.18 -8.29 9.98
C TYR A 56 -7.32 -7.02 10.83
N LYS A 57 -7.67 -5.91 10.17
CA LYS A 57 -7.91 -4.59 10.82
C LYS A 57 -9.37 -4.21 10.60
N PRO A 58 -10.27 -4.46 11.57
CA PRO A 58 -11.67 -4.08 11.46
C PRO A 58 -11.85 -2.57 11.49
N VAL A 59 -12.75 -2.02 10.67
CA VAL A 59 -13.12 -0.60 10.68
C VAL A 59 -13.58 -0.15 12.07
N ALA A 60 -14.33 -1.00 12.76
CA ALA A 60 -14.79 -0.73 14.13
C ALA A 60 -13.66 -0.60 15.16
N GLY A 61 -12.45 -1.06 14.82
CA GLY A 61 -11.25 -0.96 15.67
C GLY A 61 -10.35 0.22 15.36
N GLU A 62 -10.72 1.08 14.40
CA GLU A 62 -9.97 2.28 14.06
C GLU A 62 -10.09 3.34 15.16
N ARG A 63 -8.97 3.93 15.54
CA ARG A 63 -8.96 5.13 16.40
C ARG A 63 -9.19 6.36 15.54
N PRO A 64 -10.14 7.23 15.90
CA PRO A 64 -10.36 8.48 15.20
C PRO A 64 -9.10 9.33 15.15
N LEU A 65 -8.78 9.82 13.95
CA LEU A 65 -7.73 10.80 13.71
C LEU A 65 -8.38 12.13 13.34
N TRP A 66 -7.78 13.25 13.80
CA TRP A 66 -8.36 14.58 13.55
C TRP A 66 -8.28 14.98 12.05
N ASP A 67 -7.37 14.39 11.30
CA ASP A 67 -7.00 14.75 9.94
C ASP A 67 -7.32 13.67 8.89
N PHE A 68 -8.02 12.60 9.30
CA PHE A 68 -8.56 11.58 8.43
C PHE A 68 -10.02 11.27 8.79
N PRO A 69 -10.91 11.08 7.80
CA PRO A 69 -12.29 10.71 8.08
C PRO A 69 -12.37 9.38 8.84
N THR A 70 -13.19 9.33 9.88
CA THR A 70 -13.39 8.13 10.70
C THR A 70 -13.92 6.96 9.86
N GLY A 71 -13.38 5.76 10.06
CA GLY A 71 -13.83 4.54 9.38
C GLY A 71 -13.26 4.38 7.96
N THR A 72 -12.20 5.12 7.60
CA THR A 72 -11.63 5.08 6.24
C THR A 72 -10.24 4.48 6.15
N LEU A 73 -9.59 4.17 7.29
CA LEU A 73 -8.19 3.73 7.28
C LEU A 73 -8.03 2.36 6.61
N ALA A 74 -8.94 1.42 6.88
CA ALA A 74 -8.94 0.10 6.24
C ALA A 74 -9.06 0.21 4.70
N GLY A 75 -9.92 1.09 4.19
CA GLY A 75 -10.06 1.33 2.76
C GLY A 75 -8.80 1.92 2.12
N ARG A 76 -8.06 2.77 2.84
CA ARG A 76 -6.79 3.34 2.39
C ARG A 76 -5.69 2.29 2.24
N GLU A 77 -5.67 1.28 3.10
CA GLU A 77 -4.75 0.13 2.96
C GLU A 77 -5.03 -0.64 1.66
N VAL A 78 -6.31 -0.90 1.34
CA VAL A 78 -6.70 -1.55 0.08
C VAL A 78 -6.38 -0.69 -1.14
N ALA A 79 -6.63 0.62 -1.07
CA ALA A 79 -6.28 1.56 -2.13
C ALA A 79 -4.75 1.62 -2.36
N ALA A 80 -3.94 1.54 -1.30
CA ALA A 80 -2.48 1.50 -1.38
C ALA A 80 -2.00 0.23 -2.09
N TYR A 81 -2.59 -0.93 -1.77
CA TYR A 81 -2.33 -2.17 -2.50
C TYR A 81 -2.68 -2.05 -3.98
N ALA A 82 -3.85 -1.52 -4.32
CA ALA A 82 -4.28 -1.34 -5.70
C ALA A 82 -3.31 -0.45 -6.50
N VAL A 83 -2.83 0.66 -5.92
CA VAL A 83 -1.81 1.53 -6.54
C VAL A 83 -0.49 0.80 -6.71
N SER A 84 -0.02 0.05 -5.69
CA SER A 84 1.23 -0.70 -5.73
C SER A 84 1.21 -1.75 -6.84
N ARG A 85 0.10 -2.51 -6.96
CA ARG A 85 -0.11 -3.52 -7.99
C ARG A 85 -0.17 -2.92 -9.39
N ALA A 86 -0.95 -1.86 -9.60
CA ALA A 86 -1.07 -1.17 -10.89
C ALA A 86 0.27 -0.60 -11.38
N ALA A 87 1.10 -0.12 -10.47
CA ALA A 87 2.44 0.35 -10.78
C ALA A 87 3.42 -0.78 -11.12
N GLY A 88 3.11 -2.04 -10.76
CA GLY A 88 4.02 -3.17 -10.86
C GLY A 88 5.17 -3.12 -9.87
N TRP A 89 5.02 -2.38 -8.76
CA TRP A 89 6.03 -2.29 -7.71
C TRP A 89 5.97 -3.45 -6.72
N ASN A 90 4.76 -4.03 -6.53
CA ASN A 90 4.50 -5.11 -5.57
C ASN A 90 5.00 -4.81 -4.14
N ILE A 91 4.95 -3.51 -3.74
CA ILE A 91 5.42 -3.05 -2.43
C ILE A 91 4.44 -3.46 -1.32
N VAL A 92 3.13 -3.37 -1.57
CA VAL A 92 2.11 -3.70 -0.58
C VAL A 92 1.73 -5.16 -0.73
N PRO A 93 1.77 -5.97 0.35
CA PRO A 93 1.30 -7.35 0.29
C PRO A 93 -0.16 -7.44 -0.16
N PRO A 94 -0.61 -8.57 -0.75
CA PRO A 94 -2.01 -8.80 -1.11
C PRO A 94 -2.97 -8.37 0.00
N THR A 95 -3.90 -7.48 -0.33
CA THR A 95 -4.79 -6.82 0.63
C THR A 95 -6.19 -6.69 0.06
N VAL A 96 -7.19 -7.10 0.82
CA VAL A 96 -8.60 -7.03 0.43
C VAL A 96 -9.45 -6.37 1.52
N MET A 97 -10.59 -5.80 1.13
CA MET A 97 -11.68 -5.45 2.04
C MET A 97 -12.62 -6.64 2.17
N ARG A 98 -12.98 -7.01 3.39
CA ARG A 98 -13.91 -8.12 3.64
C ARG A 98 -14.71 -7.94 4.93
N ASP A 99 -15.77 -8.71 5.07
CA ASP A 99 -16.43 -8.93 6.36
C ASP A 99 -15.64 -9.96 7.16
N GLY A 100 -15.51 -9.71 8.45
CA GLY A 100 -14.81 -10.57 9.40
C GLY A 100 -15.51 -10.63 10.75
N PRO A 101 -14.89 -11.26 11.76
CA PRO A 101 -15.51 -11.47 13.09
C PRO A 101 -15.93 -10.17 13.81
N PHE A 102 -15.33 -9.05 13.46
CA PHE A 102 -15.65 -7.71 14.02
C PHE A 102 -16.19 -6.75 12.96
N GLY A 103 -16.88 -7.27 11.94
CA GLY A 103 -17.47 -6.51 10.86
C GLY A 103 -16.52 -6.27 9.69
N GLN A 104 -16.81 -5.25 8.89
CA GLN A 104 -15.98 -4.93 7.72
C GLN A 104 -14.59 -4.46 8.15
N GLY A 105 -13.56 -4.91 7.42
CA GLY A 105 -12.18 -4.53 7.66
C GLY A 105 -11.26 -4.96 6.54
N MET A 106 -10.03 -4.47 6.55
CA MET A 106 -9.01 -4.94 5.63
C MET A 106 -8.39 -6.24 6.13
N CYS A 107 -8.05 -7.13 5.20
CA CYS A 107 -7.30 -8.34 5.45
C CYS A 107 -6.08 -8.34 4.51
N GLN A 108 -4.87 -8.41 5.09
CA GLN A 108 -3.60 -8.35 4.38
C GLN A 108 -2.79 -9.61 4.67
N LEU A 109 -2.17 -10.17 3.63
CA LEU A 109 -1.25 -11.30 3.78
C LEU A 109 -0.13 -10.95 4.77
N TRP A 110 0.12 -11.84 5.73
CA TRP A 110 1.27 -11.73 6.62
C TRP A 110 2.55 -12.04 5.86
N ILE A 111 3.57 -11.24 6.08
CA ILE A 111 4.90 -11.42 5.48
C ILE A 111 5.89 -11.80 6.58
N ASP A 112 6.51 -12.95 6.43
CA ASP A 112 7.60 -13.38 7.31
C ASP A 112 8.87 -12.65 6.91
N LEU A 113 9.46 -11.93 7.86
CA LEU A 113 10.66 -11.12 7.62
C LEU A 113 11.89 -12.02 7.53
N ASP A 114 12.88 -11.55 6.76
CA ASP A 114 14.23 -12.08 6.83
C ASP A 114 14.86 -11.70 8.19
N PRO A 115 15.11 -12.66 9.10
CA PRO A 115 15.63 -12.38 10.42
C PRO A 115 17.09 -11.89 10.43
N GLU A 116 17.82 -12.06 9.32
CA GLU A 116 19.21 -11.63 9.19
C GLU A 116 19.33 -10.13 8.82
N VAL A 117 18.23 -9.47 8.46
CA VAL A 117 18.25 -8.08 8.01
C VAL A 117 18.09 -7.11 9.20
N ASP A 118 19.12 -6.32 9.46
CA ASP A 118 19.03 -5.15 10.34
C ASP A 118 18.22 -4.04 9.64
N LEU A 119 16.99 -3.80 10.10
CA LEU A 119 16.07 -2.81 9.52
C LEU A 119 16.62 -1.37 9.63
N VAL A 120 17.37 -1.05 10.67
CA VAL A 120 17.97 0.29 10.85
C VAL A 120 19.07 0.51 9.82
N ALA A 121 19.94 -0.49 9.64
CA ALA A 121 20.99 -0.45 8.62
C ALA A 121 20.37 -0.41 7.21
N LEU A 122 19.38 -1.27 6.94
CA LEU A 122 18.63 -1.29 5.68
C LEU A 122 18.05 0.09 5.36
N SER A 123 17.33 0.72 6.30
CA SER A 123 16.62 1.99 6.07
C SER A 123 17.54 3.15 5.65
N ARG A 124 18.84 3.05 5.94
CA ARG A 124 19.87 4.07 5.62
C ARG A 124 20.56 3.84 4.28
N ARG A 125 20.34 2.70 3.64
CA ARG A 125 20.99 2.39 2.36
C ARG A 125 20.50 3.32 1.25
N SER A 126 21.43 3.86 0.47
CA SER A 126 21.13 4.71 -0.70
C SER A 126 21.27 3.97 -2.04
N ASP A 127 21.76 2.74 -2.01
CA ASP A 127 21.99 1.85 -3.16
C ASP A 127 20.88 0.79 -3.34
N HIS A 128 19.89 0.74 -2.43
CA HIS A 128 18.84 -0.28 -2.44
C HIS A 128 17.65 0.16 -3.32
N THR A 129 17.41 -0.59 -4.40
CA THR A 129 16.39 -0.26 -5.41
C THR A 129 14.98 -0.27 -4.81
N GLY A 130 14.60 -1.32 -4.06
CA GLY A 130 13.27 -1.44 -3.46
C GLY A 130 12.94 -0.31 -2.49
N LEU A 131 13.92 0.15 -1.65
CA LEU A 131 13.72 1.34 -0.81
C LEU A 131 13.48 2.60 -1.63
N ARG A 132 14.20 2.74 -2.75
CA ARG A 132 14.07 3.90 -3.62
C ARG A 132 12.72 3.91 -4.35
N GLU A 133 12.23 2.76 -4.77
CA GLU A 133 10.88 2.60 -5.32
C GLU A 133 9.81 2.89 -4.28
N MET A 134 9.99 2.38 -3.05
CA MET A 134 9.10 2.68 -1.92
C MET A 134 9.04 4.18 -1.59
N ALA A 135 10.14 4.91 -1.71
CA ALA A 135 10.14 6.37 -1.55
C ALA A 135 9.31 7.07 -2.64
N VAL A 136 9.29 6.56 -3.88
CA VAL A 136 8.41 7.07 -4.95
C VAL A 136 6.95 6.69 -4.66
N PHE A 137 6.70 5.46 -4.25
CA PHE A 137 5.37 5.00 -3.86
C PHE A 137 4.79 5.85 -2.72
N ASP A 138 5.56 6.08 -1.63
CA ASP A 138 5.15 6.94 -0.51
C ASP A 138 4.78 8.35 -0.99
N ALA A 139 5.52 8.91 -1.95
CA ALA A 139 5.22 10.22 -2.54
C ALA A 139 3.91 10.22 -3.36
N VAL A 140 3.61 9.13 -4.09
CA VAL A 140 2.36 8.97 -4.85
C VAL A 140 1.16 8.89 -3.91
N VAL A 141 1.21 7.99 -2.92
CA VAL A 141 0.12 7.78 -1.98
C VAL A 141 0.07 8.83 -0.86
N ASN A 142 1.05 9.75 -0.81
CA ASN A 142 1.17 10.77 0.24
C ASN A 142 1.18 10.14 1.65
N ASN A 143 2.07 9.17 1.86
CA ASN A 143 2.16 8.43 3.12
C ASN A 143 2.58 9.38 4.25
N ALA A 144 1.75 9.47 5.30
CA ALA A 144 1.99 10.38 6.42
C ALA A 144 2.77 9.75 7.58
N ASP A 145 3.16 8.46 7.50
CA ASP A 145 3.77 7.77 8.66
C ASP A 145 4.67 6.57 8.28
N ARG A 146 5.51 6.67 7.24
CA ARG A 146 6.47 5.60 6.94
C ARG A 146 7.54 5.51 8.03
N LYS A 147 7.56 4.40 8.76
CA LYS A 147 8.54 4.07 9.80
C LYS A 147 9.48 2.95 9.35
N ILE A 148 10.59 2.79 10.08
CA ILE A 148 11.54 1.68 9.86
C ILE A 148 10.85 0.32 10.07
N GLY A 149 10.00 0.20 11.09
CA GLY A 149 9.23 -1.03 11.35
C GLY A 149 8.16 -1.37 10.34
N HIS A 150 7.90 -0.50 9.35
CA HIS A 150 7.00 -0.78 8.23
C HIS A 150 7.72 -1.35 7.00
N LEU A 151 9.03 -1.55 7.08
CA LEU A 151 9.85 -2.20 6.04
C LEU A 151 9.85 -3.70 6.28
N LEU A 152 9.45 -4.48 5.30
CA LEU A 152 9.29 -5.92 5.39
C LEU A 152 10.22 -6.62 4.38
N PRO A 153 11.54 -6.69 4.65
CA PRO A 153 12.47 -7.43 3.80
C PRO A 153 12.22 -8.93 3.92
N VAL A 154 12.27 -9.64 2.80
CA VAL A 154 12.15 -11.09 2.73
C VAL A 154 13.41 -11.74 2.17
N THR A 155 13.57 -13.05 2.39
CA THR A 155 14.80 -13.80 2.11
C THR A 155 15.19 -13.86 0.63
N ASP A 156 14.26 -13.65 -0.30
CA ASP A 156 14.52 -13.57 -1.75
C ASP A 156 15.03 -12.18 -2.19
N GLY A 157 15.15 -11.24 -1.25
CA GLY A 157 15.62 -9.88 -1.47
C GLY A 157 14.53 -8.89 -1.88
N HIS A 158 13.26 -9.31 -1.98
CA HIS A 158 12.15 -8.38 -2.18
C HIS A 158 11.89 -7.57 -0.91
N LEU A 159 11.32 -6.37 -1.07
CA LEU A 159 10.99 -5.47 0.04
C LEU A 159 9.52 -5.09 -0.02
N TYR A 160 8.73 -5.66 0.87
CA TYR A 160 7.37 -5.19 1.10
C TYR A 160 7.33 -4.01 2.08
N GLY A 161 6.18 -3.35 2.13
CA GLY A 161 5.85 -2.33 3.11
C GLY A 161 4.42 -2.51 3.61
N CYS A 162 4.18 -2.15 4.87
CA CYS A 162 2.85 -2.24 5.48
C CYS A 162 2.43 -0.90 6.11
N ASP A 163 1.22 -0.90 6.69
CA ASP A 163 0.62 0.20 7.46
C ASP A 163 0.39 1.48 6.63
N HIS A 164 -0.47 1.37 5.63
CA HIS A 164 -0.82 2.45 4.69
C HIS A 164 -2.18 3.12 5.00
N GLY A 165 -2.71 2.95 6.21
CA GLY A 165 -3.98 3.53 6.62
C GLY A 165 -4.00 5.06 6.62
N VAL A 166 -2.85 5.72 6.80
CA VAL A 166 -2.71 7.19 6.81
C VAL A 166 -2.11 7.72 5.51
N CYS A 167 -2.66 7.27 4.39
CA CYS A 167 -2.31 7.68 3.03
C CYS A 167 -3.42 8.47 2.35
N PHE A 168 -3.15 9.03 1.18
CA PHE A 168 -4.09 9.67 0.27
C PHE A 168 -4.72 10.99 0.75
N ALA A 169 -4.23 11.60 1.82
CA ALA A 169 -4.69 12.94 2.19
C ALA A 169 -4.58 13.92 0.99
N GLU A 170 -5.54 14.85 0.89
CA GLU A 170 -5.55 15.88 -0.16
C GLU A 170 -4.38 16.84 0.02
N GLU A 171 -4.18 17.31 1.25
CA GLU A 171 -3.04 18.12 1.64
C GLU A 171 -1.73 17.33 1.59
N TYR A 172 -0.63 18.02 1.30
CA TYR A 172 0.68 17.40 1.32
C TYR A 172 1.08 17.03 2.75
N LYS A 173 1.20 15.73 3.03
CA LYS A 173 1.50 15.18 4.37
C LYS A 173 2.63 14.14 4.35
N LEU A 174 3.42 14.09 3.30
CA LEU A 174 4.46 13.07 3.17
C LEU A 174 5.43 13.10 4.36
N ARG A 175 5.41 12.02 5.14
CA ARG A 175 6.34 11.77 6.24
C ARG A 175 6.90 10.36 6.09
N THR A 176 8.17 10.29 5.77
CA THR A 176 8.86 9.03 5.49
C THR A 176 10.25 9.05 6.11
N VAL A 177 10.78 7.88 6.43
CA VAL A 177 12.19 7.73 6.80
C VAL A 177 13.13 7.67 5.58
N LEU A 178 12.56 7.68 4.36
CA LEU A 178 13.28 7.42 3.11
C LEU A 178 13.65 8.72 2.35
N TRP A 179 14.33 9.67 3.03
CA TRP A 179 14.72 10.97 2.47
C TRP A 179 16.08 11.00 1.77
N GLN A 180 16.82 9.87 1.72
CA GLN A 180 18.18 9.82 1.16
C GLN A 180 18.25 10.14 -0.34
N TRP A 181 17.12 10.12 -1.05
CA TRP A 181 17.05 10.46 -2.47
C TRP A 181 16.39 11.81 -2.77
N ARG A 182 15.99 12.59 -1.74
CA ARG A 182 15.36 13.92 -1.97
C ARG A 182 16.13 14.75 -2.97
N GLY A 183 15.43 15.34 -3.94
CA GLY A 183 16.00 16.14 -5.02
C GLY A 183 16.75 15.36 -6.10
N LYS A 184 16.99 14.05 -5.94
CA LYS A 184 17.61 13.21 -6.97
C LYS A 184 16.60 12.79 -8.02
N ALA A 185 17.05 12.57 -9.26
CA ALA A 185 16.22 12.07 -10.34
C ALA A 185 15.53 10.75 -9.97
N LEU A 186 14.29 10.55 -10.40
CA LEU A 186 13.59 9.26 -10.23
C LEU A 186 14.25 8.16 -11.07
N PRO A 187 14.22 6.88 -10.62
CA PRO A 187 14.60 5.76 -11.47
C PRO A 187 13.74 5.71 -12.74
N ARG A 188 14.33 5.26 -13.84
CA ARG A 188 13.62 5.14 -15.13
C ARG A 188 12.38 4.23 -14.99
N GLY A 189 12.51 3.08 -14.34
CA GLY A 189 11.40 2.16 -14.07
C GLY A 189 10.27 2.81 -13.28
N SER A 190 10.60 3.65 -12.30
CA SER A 190 9.58 4.41 -11.54
C SER A 190 8.86 5.43 -12.41
N VAL A 191 9.54 6.08 -13.36
CA VAL A 191 8.88 7.01 -14.31
C VAL A 191 7.93 6.24 -15.25
N GLU A 192 8.32 5.05 -15.68
CA GLU A 192 7.46 4.17 -16.50
C GLU A 192 6.23 3.68 -15.70
N ALA A 193 6.41 3.32 -14.43
CA ALA A 193 5.31 2.98 -13.52
C ALA A 193 4.35 4.15 -13.30
N LEU A 194 4.87 5.37 -13.12
CA LEU A 194 4.05 6.58 -12.99
C LEU A 194 3.20 6.87 -14.25
N ARG A 195 3.71 6.57 -15.45
CA ARG A 195 2.93 6.69 -16.68
C ARG A 195 1.78 5.70 -16.71
N ARG A 196 2.04 4.42 -16.38
CA ARG A 196 0.97 3.40 -16.25
C ARG A 196 -0.09 3.85 -15.25
N LEU A 197 0.32 4.32 -14.05
CA LEU A 197 -0.61 4.83 -13.06
C LEU A 197 -1.44 6.01 -13.56
N ALA A 198 -0.86 6.95 -14.29
CA ALA A 198 -1.60 8.09 -14.84
C ALA A 198 -2.71 7.63 -15.79
N ASP A 199 -2.42 6.63 -16.64
CA ASP A 199 -3.38 6.04 -17.57
C ASP A 199 -4.48 5.25 -16.82
N ASP A 200 -4.09 4.35 -15.90
CA ASP A 200 -5.00 3.46 -15.18
C ASP A 200 -5.89 4.19 -14.15
N MET A 201 -5.41 5.30 -13.61
CA MET A 201 -6.24 6.18 -12.76
C MET A 201 -7.20 7.07 -13.56
N ALA A 202 -7.02 7.21 -14.87
CA ALA A 202 -7.94 7.97 -15.72
C ALA A 202 -9.20 7.15 -16.04
N VAL A 203 -9.01 5.89 -16.41
CA VAL A 203 -10.07 4.96 -16.81
C VAL A 203 -9.59 3.52 -16.63
N GLY A 204 -10.42 2.65 -16.07
CA GLY A 204 -10.10 1.24 -15.90
C GLY A 204 -10.29 0.73 -14.47
N TRP A 205 -9.78 -0.47 -14.22
CA TRP A 205 -9.98 -1.17 -12.95
C TRP A 205 -9.43 -0.37 -11.74
N LEU A 206 -8.28 0.31 -11.89
CA LEU A 206 -7.70 1.10 -10.79
C LEU A 206 -8.59 2.29 -10.44
N ALA A 207 -9.13 3.01 -11.45
CA ALA A 207 -10.05 4.11 -11.19
C ALA A 207 -11.31 3.63 -10.48
N ASP A 208 -11.86 2.49 -10.92
CA ASP A 208 -13.03 1.86 -10.30
C ASP A 208 -12.70 1.40 -8.85
N GLU A 209 -11.55 0.79 -8.63
CA GLU A 209 -11.13 0.31 -7.30
C GLU A 209 -10.90 1.46 -6.31
N LEU A 210 -10.16 2.49 -6.70
CA LEU A 210 -9.92 3.64 -5.84
C LEU A 210 -11.22 4.36 -5.45
N SER A 211 -12.22 4.39 -6.34
CA SER A 211 -13.51 5.03 -6.07
C SER A 211 -14.33 4.35 -4.97
N LYS A 212 -14.03 3.09 -4.63
CA LYS A 212 -14.68 2.35 -3.53
C LYS A 212 -14.15 2.78 -2.15
N HIS A 213 -12.92 3.30 -2.10
CA HIS A 213 -12.18 3.51 -0.85
C HIS A 213 -11.80 4.96 -0.58
N LEU A 214 -11.77 5.80 -1.60
CA LEU A 214 -11.30 7.19 -1.52
C LEU A 214 -12.37 8.15 -2.05
N THR A 215 -12.34 9.37 -1.55
CA THR A 215 -13.16 10.46 -2.08
C THR A 215 -12.66 10.92 -3.45
N ARG A 216 -13.53 11.60 -4.22
CA ARG A 216 -13.15 12.19 -5.52
C ARG A 216 -12.01 13.20 -5.39
N SER A 217 -11.96 13.96 -4.31
CA SER A 217 -10.90 14.92 -4.04
C SER A 217 -9.56 14.24 -3.75
N GLU A 218 -9.54 13.18 -2.97
CA GLU A 218 -8.34 12.39 -2.68
C GLU A 218 -7.77 11.72 -3.94
N ILE A 219 -8.66 11.15 -4.79
CA ILE A 219 -8.25 10.59 -6.10
C ILE A 219 -7.67 11.69 -7.00
N LYS A 220 -8.32 12.86 -7.07
CA LYS A 220 -7.82 14.01 -7.83
C LYS A 220 -6.46 14.49 -7.32
N ALA A 221 -6.27 14.56 -5.99
CA ALA A 221 -5.00 14.93 -5.38
C ALA A 221 -3.90 13.91 -5.72
N THR A 222 -4.22 12.61 -5.69
CA THR A 222 -3.28 11.54 -6.05
C THR A 222 -2.88 11.62 -7.52
N ARG A 223 -3.82 11.83 -8.43
CA ARG A 223 -3.53 12.07 -9.87
C ARG A 223 -2.65 13.30 -10.07
N SER A 224 -2.88 14.38 -9.31
CA SER A 224 -2.07 15.59 -9.36
C SER A 224 -0.62 15.33 -8.91
N ARG A 225 -0.41 14.50 -7.86
CA ARG A 225 0.94 14.08 -7.42
C ARG A 225 1.67 13.28 -8.49
N VAL A 226 0.99 12.29 -9.11
CA VAL A 226 1.55 11.52 -10.23
C VAL A 226 1.94 12.44 -11.39
N ALA A 227 1.06 13.35 -11.81
CA ALA A 227 1.33 14.31 -12.88
C ALA A 227 2.52 15.23 -12.54
N LYS A 228 2.64 15.69 -11.29
CA LYS A 228 3.77 16.51 -10.82
C LYS A 228 5.09 15.74 -10.88
N LEU A 229 5.09 14.47 -10.43
CA LEU A 229 6.28 13.61 -10.50
C LEU A 229 6.69 13.28 -11.94
N LEU A 230 5.75 13.16 -12.87
CA LEU A 230 6.04 12.97 -14.29
C LEU A 230 6.59 14.24 -14.94
N LYS A 231 6.08 15.43 -14.56
CA LYS A 231 6.56 16.72 -15.08
C LYS A 231 7.95 17.04 -14.55
N HIS A 232 8.23 16.71 -13.29
CA HIS A 232 9.50 16.95 -12.61
C HIS A 232 9.96 15.65 -11.97
N PRO A 233 10.65 14.75 -12.72
CA PRO A 233 10.95 13.40 -12.28
C PRO A 233 12.10 13.37 -11.25
N THR A 234 11.85 13.97 -10.09
CA THR A 234 12.74 14.02 -8.93
C THR A 234 12.01 13.61 -7.66
N HIS A 235 12.73 12.95 -6.75
CA HIS A 235 12.20 12.65 -5.42
C HIS A 235 11.84 13.97 -4.70
N PRO A 236 10.68 14.06 -4.06
CA PRO A 236 10.23 15.26 -3.40
C PRO A 236 11.08 15.60 -2.16
N TYR A 237 10.93 16.83 -1.69
CA TYR A 237 11.46 17.29 -0.40
C TYR A 237 10.39 17.15 0.69
N PRO A 238 10.79 17.09 1.97
CA PRO A 238 9.85 17.29 3.08
C PRO A 238 9.05 18.59 2.89
N SER A 239 7.85 18.65 3.46
CA SER A 239 7.14 19.92 3.61
C SER A 239 8.00 20.90 4.41
N GLU A 240 8.08 22.13 3.97
CA GLU A 240 8.56 23.21 4.82
C GLU A 240 7.42 23.49 5.83
N ASP A 241 7.59 23.03 7.09
CA ASP A 241 6.69 23.35 8.21
C ASP A 241 6.91 24.79 8.69
#